data_4237214e985b444df8f15f97cf9f8384
#
_entry.id   4237214e985b444df8f15f97cf9f8384
#
_cell.length_a   1.000
_cell.length_b   1.000
_cell.length_c   1.000
_cell.angle_alpha   90.00
_cell.angle_beta   90.00
_cell.angle_gamma   90.00
#
_symmetry.space_group_name_H-M   'P 1'
#
loop_
_entity.id
_entity.type
_entity.pdbx_description
1 polymer ?
#
loop_
_entity_poly.entity_id
_entity_poly.type
_entity_poly.pdbx_seq_one_letter_code
_entity_poly.pdbx_strand_id
1 'polypeptide(L)'
;MAGVLAAGAAPAIVHAQTSLRWRIASSFPKSLDTLFGACDVFARKVSDMTGGKFVISTHAAGELMPAFGVLDGVSNGTVEMASTAPYYFFGKDPTYALDCAIPFGLNSRQMTAWMYEGNGLKLTREFYAKVNIVNFPMGNTGAQMGGWYRKEINSLADIKGLKFRVGGFGGKVIERIGAVPQNIPGGEIYQALEKGTIDAAEWVGPYDDLKLGFNKVAPHYYYPGWWEGGPQLSLYVNQKAYDSLSSEYKAIVEAAAAYAHTDMQAKYDYKNPGALKTLVSQGVKLHPFPKDVMAAAFKSAMEVYAELNASNPAWKKIYDDYSTYRRDANLWFRFTEAGFDDFMQAQKLG
;
A
#
# COMPACT_ATOMS: atom_id res chain seq x y z
N MET A 1 51.04 58.17 23.70
CA MET A 1 50.14 57.23 24.39
C MET A 1 49.01 56.86 23.45
N ALA A 2 49.07 55.69 22.86
CA ALA A 2 48.03 55.16 21.98
C ALA A 2 47.23 54.10 22.75
N GLY A 3 45.97 54.38 23.02
CA GLY A 3 45.08 53.48 23.71
C GLY A 3 44.50 52.47 22.72
N VAL A 4 44.76 51.17 22.96
CA VAL A 4 44.17 50.04 22.21
C VAL A 4 42.79 49.76 22.82
N LEU A 5 41.73 50.02 22.08
CA LEU A 5 40.39 49.53 22.43
C LEU A 5 40.27 48.05 22.06
N ALA A 6 40.25 47.18 23.05
CA ALA A 6 39.91 45.78 22.92
C ALA A 6 38.40 45.67 22.73
N ALA A 7 37.94 45.34 21.52
CA ALA A 7 36.57 44.95 21.25
C ALA A 7 36.34 43.53 21.79
N GLY A 8 35.62 43.43 22.91
CA GLY A 8 35.18 42.14 23.45
C GLY A 8 34.14 41.47 22.51
N ALA A 9 34.52 40.39 21.89
CA ALA A 9 33.57 39.52 21.18
C ALA A 9 32.68 38.80 22.23
N ALA A 10 31.40 39.21 22.31
CA ALA A 10 30.43 38.46 23.10
C ALA A 10 30.19 37.08 22.46
N PRO A 11 30.18 36.00 23.23
CA PRO A 11 29.90 34.70 22.66
C PRO A 11 28.44 34.69 22.13
N ALA A 12 28.29 34.38 20.84
CA ALA A 12 26.98 34.13 20.26
C ALA A 12 26.40 32.90 20.98
N ILE A 13 25.35 33.11 21.74
CA ILE A 13 24.54 31.99 22.30
C ILE A 13 23.87 31.33 21.14
N VAL A 14 24.44 30.23 20.64
CA VAL A 14 23.76 29.34 19.70
C VAL A 14 22.67 28.67 20.51
N HIS A 15 21.45 29.20 20.43
CA HIS A 15 20.27 28.47 20.85
C HIS A 15 20.20 27.21 20.01
N ALA A 16 20.51 26.06 20.61
CA ALA A 16 20.25 24.76 20.04
C ALA A 16 18.73 24.69 19.78
N GLN A 17 18.34 24.91 18.53
CA GLN A 17 16.93 24.84 18.13
C GLN A 17 16.50 23.38 18.39
N THR A 18 15.61 23.16 19.36
CA THR A 18 15.11 21.82 19.73
C THR A 18 14.48 21.19 18.49
N SER A 19 15.08 20.09 18.01
CA SER A 19 14.55 19.33 16.88
C SER A 19 13.22 18.67 17.25
N LEU A 20 12.22 18.84 16.40
CA LEU A 20 10.97 18.07 16.50
C LEU A 20 11.27 16.60 16.22
N ARG A 21 10.79 15.70 17.08
CA ARG A 21 11.02 14.25 16.94
C ARG A 21 9.72 13.51 16.97
N TRP A 22 9.43 12.76 15.90
CA TRP A 22 8.27 11.91 15.78
C TRP A 22 8.67 10.47 15.46
N ARG A 23 7.71 9.56 15.59
CA ARG A 23 7.86 8.12 15.29
C ARG A 23 6.88 7.74 14.22
N ILE A 24 7.31 6.91 13.26
CA ILE A 24 6.45 6.25 12.30
C ILE A 24 6.46 4.74 12.57
N ALA A 25 5.29 4.17 12.90
CA ALA A 25 5.09 2.73 13.04
C ALA A 25 4.62 2.14 11.71
N SER A 26 5.24 1.06 11.27
CA SER A 26 4.88 0.42 9.99
C SER A 26 4.13 -0.90 10.20
N SER A 27 3.20 -1.20 9.31
CA SER A 27 2.57 -2.52 9.22
C SER A 27 3.47 -3.57 8.54
N PHE A 28 4.66 -3.19 8.07
CA PHE A 28 5.50 -4.01 7.21
C PHE A 28 6.80 -4.43 7.90
N PRO A 29 7.33 -5.63 7.56
CA PRO A 29 8.63 -6.09 8.09
C PRO A 29 9.79 -5.30 7.49
N LYS A 30 10.85 -5.15 8.28
CA LYS A 30 12.05 -4.37 7.92
C LYS A 30 12.80 -4.90 6.68
N SER A 31 12.63 -6.17 6.36
CA SER A 31 13.26 -6.81 5.18
C SER A 31 12.76 -6.28 3.85
N LEU A 32 11.60 -5.61 3.82
CA LEU A 32 10.99 -5.06 2.61
C LEU A 32 11.42 -3.60 2.41
N ASP A 33 12.50 -3.40 1.66
CA ASP A 33 13.03 -2.07 1.29
C ASP A 33 12.14 -1.28 0.32
N THR A 34 11.00 -1.85 -0.03
CA THR A 34 9.87 -1.27 -0.75
C THR A 34 8.85 -0.71 0.24
N LEU A 35 8.03 -1.57 0.85
CA LEU A 35 6.94 -1.18 1.76
C LEU A 35 7.45 -0.50 3.03
N PHE A 36 8.41 -1.11 3.74
CA PHE A 36 9.04 -0.47 4.90
C PHE A 36 9.99 0.64 4.46
N GLY A 37 10.74 0.44 3.38
CA GLY A 37 11.70 1.41 2.85
C GLY A 37 11.09 2.76 2.52
N ALA A 38 9.78 2.84 2.22
CA ALA A 38 9.09 4.11 2.04
C ALA A 38 9.08 4.97 3.32
N CYS A 39 9.04 4.35 4.50
CA CYS A 39 9.18 5.08 5.77
C CYS A 39 10.55 5.76 5.86
N ASP A 40 11.61 5.04 5.48
CA ASP A 40 12.99 5.56 5.52
C ASP A 40 13.19 6.67 4.48
N VAL A 41 12.63 6.51 3.28
CA VAL A 41 12.66 7.54 2.22
C VAL A 41 11.93 8.79 2.70
N PHE A 42 10.72 8.64 3.23
CA PHE A 42 9.92 9.73 3.78
C PHE A 42 10.65 10.46 4.92
N ALA A 43 11.12 9.73 5.92
CA ALA A 43 11.80 10.29 7.08
C ALA A 43 13.07 11.05 6.70
N ARG A 44 13.87 10.50 5.78
CA ARG A 44 15.05 11.16 5.24
C ARG A 44 14.69 12.45 4.50
N LYS A 45 13.66 12.43 3.64
CA LYS A 45 13.22 13.64 2.91
C LYS A 45 12.74 14.75 3.84
N VAL A 46 11.97 14.41 4.88
CA VAL A 46 11.57 15.38 5.91
C VAL A 46 12.80 15.98 6.61
N SER A 47 13.75 15.15 7.01
CA SER A 47 14.98 15.60 7.65
C SER A 47 15.82 16.52 6.73
N ASP A 48 16.01 16.11 5.47
CA ASP A 48 16.78 16.87 4.48
C ASP A 48 16.15 18.26 4.24
N MET A 49 14.84 18.32 4.00
CA MET A 49 14.13 19.57 3.73
C MET A 49 14.03 20.50 4.95
N THR A 50 14.15 19.96 6.16
CA THR A 50 14.13 20.75 7.40
C THR A 50 15.52 21.05 7.97
N GLY A 51 16.60 20.64 7.28
CA GLY A 51 17.98 20.79 7.78
C GLY A 51 18.17 20.06 9.11
N GLY A 52 17.54 18.90 9.31
CA GLY A 52 17.61 18.08 10.53
C GLY A 52 16.77 18.61 11.70
N LYS A 53 15.93 19.62 11.50
CA LYS A 53 15.08 20.19 12.56
C LYS A 53 13.81 19.38 12.82
N PHE A 54 13.38 18.55 11.87
CA PHE A 54 12.30 17.58 12.04
C PHE A 54 12.82 16.18 11.72
N VAL A 55 12.95 15.35 12.75
CA VAL A 55 13.51 14.00 12.66
C VAL A 55 12.41 12.98 12.95
N ILE A 56 12.27 11.99 12.08
CA ILE A 56 11.28 10.92 12.21
C ILE A 56 12.05 9.59 12.33
N SER A 57 11.85 8.86 13.43
CA SER A 57 12.36 7.51 13.57
C SER A 57 11.36 6.49 12.98
N THR A 58 11.89 5.52 12.23
CA THR A 58 11.13 4.48 11.56
C THR A 58 11.14 3.18 12.34
N HIS A 59 9.98 2.54 12.50
CA HIS A 59 9.81 1.33 13.29
C HIS A 59 9.01 0.29 12.51
N ALA A 60 9.58 -0.90 12.36
CA ALA A 60 8.95 -2.00 11.63
C ALA A 60 7.78 -2.62 12.40
N ALA A 61 6.99 -3.44 11.71
CA ALA A 61 5.90 -4.20 12.33
C ALA A 61 6.40 -5.00 13.54
N GLY A 62 5.72 -4.84 14.68
CA GLY A 62 6.06 -5.50 15.94
C GLY A 62 7.06 -4.75 16.83
N GLU A 63 7.76 -3.71 16.35
CA GLU A 63 8.71 -2.97 17.18
C GLU A 63 8.02 -2.05 18.20
N LEU A 64 6.99 -1.30 17.80
CA LEU A 64 6.22 -0.45 18.71
C LEU A 64 4.83 -1.03 19.02
N MET A 65 4.25 -1.70 18.04
CA MET A 65 2.92 -2.30 18.12
C MET A 65 2.73 -3.38 17.04
N PRO A 66 1.73 -4.27 17.16
CA PRO A 66 1.40 -5.24 16.12
C PRO A 66 1.10 -4.56 14.77
N ALA A 67 1.39 -5.26 13.66
CA ALA A 67 1.22 -4.74 12.30
C ALA A 67 -0.15 -4.10 12.03
N PHE A 68 -1.22 -4.69 12.55
CA PHE A 68 -2.61 -4.21 12.38
C PHE A 68 -3.09 -3.29 13.52
N GLY A 69 -2.22 -2.96 14.47
CA GLY A 69 -2.51 -2.01 15.56
C GLY A 69 -2.22 -0.55 15.21
N VAL A 70 -1.58 -0.29 14.06
CA VAL A 70 -1.06 1.05 13.74
C VAL A 70 -2.14 2.10 13.53
N LEU A 71 -3.32 1.73 13.01
CA LEU A 71 -4.47 2.64 12.89
C LEU A 71 -4.88 3.17 14.27
N ASP A 72 -5.08 2.27 15.22
CA ASP A 72 -5.48 2.64 16.58
C ASP A 72 -4.37 3.43 17.28
N GLY A 73 -3.10 3.04 17.07
CA GLY A 73 -1.94 3.72 17.63
C GLY A 73 -1.85 5.20 17.21
N VAL A 74 -2.12 5.50 15.94
CA VAL A 74 -2.17 6.89 15.45
C VAL A 74 -3.45 7.58 15.90
N SER A 75 -4.60 6.93 15.81
CA SER A 75 -5.90 7.49 16.17
C SER A 75 -5.94 7.98 17.63
N ASN A 76 -5.35 7.23 18.55
CA ASN A 76 -5.30 7.56 19.98
C ASN A 76 -4.05 8.38 20.39
N GLY A 77 -3.12 8.64 19.47
CA GLY A 77 -1.90 9.42 19.72
C GLY A 77 -0.77 8.66 20.43
N THR A 78 -0.80 7.32 20.45
CA THR A 78 0.32 6.51 20.99
C THR A 78 1.60 6.71 20.15
N VAL A 79 1.43 6.89 18.84
CA VAL A 79 2.48 7.30 17.90
C VAL A 79 1.98 8.44 17.04
N GLU A 80 2.89 9.25 16.55
CA GLU A 80 2.56 10.42 15.74
C GLU A 80 2.16 10.04 14.32
N MET A 81 2.79 8.99 13.76
CA MET A 81 2.61 8.56 12.38
C MET A 81 2.56 7.03 12.24
N ALA A 82 1.95 6.57 11.15
CA ALA A 82 2.05 5.18 10.71
C ALA A 82 2.08 5.06 9.19
N SER A 83 2.68 3.95 8.71
CA SER A 83 2.65 3.51 7.31
C SER A 83 1.94 2.16 7.21
N THR A 84 0.91 2.07 6.37
CA THR A 84 0.08 0.87 6.29
C THR A 84 -0.62 0.73 4.93
N ALA A 85 -1.20 -0.44 4.69
CA ALA A 85 -2.20 -0.65 3.66
C ALA A 85 -3.60 -0.46 4.27
N PRO A 86 -4.34 0.58 3.90
CA PRO A 86 -5.63 0.91 4.51
C PRO A 86 -6.64 -0.24 4.54
N TYR A 87 -6.66 -1.09 3.52
CA TYR A 87 -7.59 -2.23 3.46
C TYR A 87 -7.37 -3.27 4.59
N TYR A 88 -6.25 -3.26 5.30
CA TYR A 88 -6.05 -4.13 6.47
C TYR A 88 -7.12 -3.89 7.55
N PHE A 89 -7.73 -2.72 7.56
CA PHE A 89 -8.78 -2.33 8.50
C PHE A 89 -10.20 -2.53 7.95
N PHE A 90 -10.35 -3.28 6.84
CA PHE A 90 -11.64 -3.62 6.25
C PHE A 90 -12.64 -4.17 7.27
N GLY A 91 -12.18 -4.98 8.22
CA GLY A 91 -13.02 -5.53 9.28
C GLY A 91 -13.57 -4.49 10.29
N LYS A 92 -12.94 -3.30 10.37
CA LYS A 92 -13.45 -2.18 11.17
C LYS A 92 -14.48 -1.37 10.38
N ASP A 93 -14.13 -1.01 9.16
CA ASP A 93 -15.02 -0.36 8.19
C ASP A 93 -14.51 -0.64 6.76
N PRO A 94 -15.35 -1.22 5.87
CA PRO A 94 -14.98 -1.45 4.48
C PRO A 94 -14.48 -0.22 3.73
N THR A 95 -14.88 0.98 4.17
CA THR A 95 -14.51 2.26 3.54
C THR A 95 -13.01 2.49 3.50
N TYR A 96 -12.24 1.95 4.45
CA TYR A 96 -10.77 2.01 4.42
C TYR A 96 -10.17 1.46 3.12
N ALA A 97 -10.79 0.47 2.49
CA ALA A 97 -10.27 -0.12 1.26
C ALA A 97 -10.24 0.85 0.09
N LEU A 98 -11.11 1.88 0.07
CA LEU A 98 -11.14 2.89 -0.98
C LEU A 98 -9.93 3.83 -0.98
N ASP A 99 -9.19 3.91 0.12
CA ASP A 99 -7.88 4.60 0.19
C ASP A 99 -6.70 3.69 -0.17
N CYS A 100 -6.95 2.46 -0.60
CA CYS A 100 -5.91 1.50 -0.95
C CYS A 100 -6.17 0.84 -2.30
N ALA A 101 -6.96 -0.22 -2.29
CA ALA A 101 -7.38 -0.96 -3.48
C ALA A 101 -8.67 -1.72 -3.21
N ILE A 102 -9.44 -1.92 -4.25
CA ILE A 102 -10.60 -2.81 -4.28
C ILE A 102 -10.49 -3.73 -5.49
N PRO A 103 -11.02 -4.97 -5.43
CA PRO A 103 -10.98 -5.91 -6.55
C PRO A 103 -11.51 -5.30 -7.85
N PHE A 104 -10.78 -5.49 -8.96
CA PHE A 104 -11.11 -4.88 -10.26
C PHE A 104 -11.25 -3.34 -10.22
N GLY A 105 -10.55 -2.68 -9.30
CA GLY A 105 -10.56 -1.25 -9.09
C GLY A 105 -9.63 -0.48 -10.04
N LEU A 106 -9.20 0.69 -9.58
CA LEU A 106 -8.24 1.54 -10.28
C LEU A 106 -6.83 0.90 -10.30
N ASN A 107 -6.09 1.11 -11.38
CA ASN A 107 -4.65 0.85 -11.37
C ASN A 107 -3.90 1.99 -10.65
N SER A 108 -2.59 1.83 -10.47
CA SER A 108 -1.77 2.79 -9.71
C SER A 108 -1.84 4.21 -10.26
N ARG A 109 -1.77 4.37 -11.57
CA ARG A 109 -1.81 5.68 -12.24
C ARG A 109 -3.19 6.32 -12.15
N GLN A 110 -4.26 5.53 -12.32
CA GLN A 110 -5.63 5.97 -12.11
C GLN A 110 -5.89 6.37 -10.66
N MET A 111 -5.38 5.58 -9.69
CA MET A 111 -5.54 5.87 -8.26
C MET A 111 -4.86 7.18 -7.89
N THR A 112 -3.62 7.39 -8.34
CA THR A 112 -2.87 8.64 -8.13
C THR A 112 -3.62 9.84 -8.72
N ALA A 113 -4.15 9.72 -9.93
CA ALA A 113 -4.91 10.80 -10.56
C ALA A 113 -6.21 11.12 -9.80
N TRP A 114 -6.96 10.09 -9.35
CA TRP A 114 -8.15 10.29 -8.55
C TRP A 114 -7.87 10.94 -7.19
N MET A 115 -6.76 10.57 -6.55
CA MET A 115 -6.37 11.13 -5.25
C MET A 115 -5.95 12.59 -5.36
N TYR A 116 -5.12 12.96 -6.33
CA TYR A 116 -4.52 14.30 -6.40
C TYR A 116 -5.33 15.31 -7.21
N GLU A 117 -5.97 14.87 -8.30
CA GLU A 117 -6.72 15.76 -9.20
C GLU A 117 -8.24 15.57 -9.10
N GLY A 118 -8.69 14.40 -8.60
CA GLY A 118 -10.08 14.10 -8.31
C GLY A 118 -10.47 14.46 -6.87
N ASN A 119 -11.55 13.83 -6.40
CA ASN A 119 -12.04 14.03 -5.04
C ASN A 119 -11.46 13.03 -4.02
N GLY A 120 -10.59 12.11 -4.43
CA GLY A 120 -10.15 10.98 -3.62
C GLY A 120 -9.55 11.40 -2.28
N LEU A 121 -8.53 12.27 -2.29
CA LEU A 121 -7.88 12.73 -1.07
C LEU A 121 -8.82 13.53 -0.16
N LYS A 122 -9.67 14.38 -0.73
CA LYS A 122 -10.66 15.14 0.04
C LYS A 122 -11.65 14.21 0.74
N LEU A 123 -12.22 13.26 0.03
CA LEU A 123 -13.24 12.35 0.55
C LEU A 123 -12.66 11.40 1.61
N THR A 124 -11.45 10.86 1.38
CA THR A 124 -10.77 10.01 2.36
C THR A 124 -10.36 10.79 3.60
N ARG A 125 -9.87 12.02 3.49
CA ARG A 125 -9.59 12.91 4.65
C ARG A 125 -10.82 13.18 5.48
N GLU A 126 -11.98 13.45 4.87
CA GLU A 126 -13.24 13.60 5.59
C GLU A 126 -13.63 12.32 6.37
N PHE A 127 -13.33 11.15 5.81
CA PHE A 127 -13.56 9.87 6.48
C PHE A 127 -12.60 9.68 7.65
N TYR A 128 -11.29 9.88 7.44
CA TYR A 128 -10.26 9.68 8.46
C TYR A 128 -10.32 10.69 9.61
N ALA A 129 -10.82 11.90 9.36
CA ALA A 129 -11.01 12.90 10.43
C ALA A 129 -11.88 12.39 11.57
N LYS A 130 -12.83 11.47 11.31
CA LYS A 130 -13.68 10.84 12.32
C LYS A 130 -12.91 9.95 13.30
N VAL A 131 -11.71 9.56 12.94
CA VAL A 131 -10.80 8.73 13.74
C VAL A 131 -9.49 9.44 14.04
N ASN A 132 -9.49 10.79 14.07
CA ASN A 132 -8.34 11.63 14.41
C ASN A 132 -7.10 11.42 13.54
N ILE A 133 -7.27 11.15 12.25
CA ILE A 133 -6.17 10.89 11.31
C ILE A 133 -6.25 11.85 10.12
N VAL A 134 -5.08 12.32 9.70
CA VAL A 134 -4.83 12.92 8.38
C VAL A 134 -4.07 11.91 7.55
N ASN A 135 -4.60 11.52 6.38
CA ASN A 135 -3.96 10.56 5.48
C ASN A 135 -3.24 11.24 4.32
N PHE A 136 -2.20 10.58 3.82
CA PHE A 136 -1.46 10.96 2.62
C PHE A 136 -1.09 9.72 1.82
N PRO A 137 -1.19 9.73 0.47
CA PRO A 137 -0.54 8.71 -0.35
C PRO A 137 0.97 8.70 -0.09
N MET A 138 1.54 7.56 0.32
CA MET A 138 2.97 7.44 0.61
C MET A 138 3.61 6.20 -0.03
N GLY A 139 2.90 5.53 -0.90
CA GLY A 139 3.40 4.40 -1.66
C GLY A 139 2.36 3.89 -2.63
N ASN A 140 2.82 3.16 -3.62
CA ASN A 140 1.99 2.35 -4.50
C ASN A 140 2.82 1.16 -4.98
N THR A 141 2.24 -0.02 -4.99
CA THR A 141 2.97 -1.22 -5.42
C THR A 141 2.99 -1.40 -6.94
N GLY A 142 2.19 -0.63 -7.66
CA GLY A 142 1.87 -0.96 -9.05
C GLY A 142 0.99 -2.21 -9.14
N ALA A 143 0.89 -2.78 -10.32
CA ALA A 143 0.15 -4.01 -10.54
C ALA A 143 0.76 -5.17 -9.74
N GLN A 144 -0.10 -6.00 -9.17
CA GLN A 144 0.32 -7.14 -8.36
C GLN A 144 0.11 -8.48 -9.07
N MET A 145 0.78 -9.51 -8.53
CA MET A 145 0.53 -10.91 -8.89
C MET A 145 -0.65 -11.49 -8.12
N GLY A 146 -1.20 -12.58 -8.66
CA GLY A 146 -2.33 -13.30 -8.08
C GLY A 146 -1.98 -14.25 -6.95
N GLY A 147 -0.73 -14.27 -6.50
CA GLY A 147 -0.28 -15.01 -5.32
C GLY A 147 0.22 -16.42 -5.58
N TRP A 148 0.61 -17.07 -4.48
CA TRP A 148 1.29 -18.34 -4.39
C TRP A 148 0.36 -19.45 -3.91
N TYR A 149 0.43 -20.59 -4.58
CA TYR A 149 -0.44 -21.74 -4.30
C TYR A 149 0.40 -23.01 -4.14
N ARG A 150 0.08 -23.80 -3.12
CA ARG A 150 0.72 -25.11 -2.89
C ARG A 150 0.26 -26.15 -3.90
N LYS A 151 -0.93 -25.97 -4.46
CA LYS A 151 -1.52 -26.82 -5.50
C LYS A 151 -1.95 -25.97 -6.68
N GLU A 152 -2.00 -26.58 -7.84
CA GLU A 152 -2.50 -25.94 -9.05
C GLU A 152 -4.00 -25.69 -8.98
N ILE A 153 -4.44 -24.54 -9.49
CA ILE A 153 -5.85 -24.14 -9.59
C ILE A 153 -6.23 -24.18 -11.06
N ASN A 154 -7.04 -25.14 -11.43
CA ASN A 154 -7.46 -25.36 -12.82
C ASN A 154 -8.89 -24.88 -13.09
N SER A 155 -9.68 -24.65 -12.04
CA SER A 155 -11.08 -24.27 -12.13
C SER A 155 -11.58 -23.60 -10.85
N LEU A 156 -12.79 -23.04 -10.89
CA LEU A 156 -13.48 -22.52 -9.72
C LEU A 156 -13.70 -23.58 -8.63
N ALA A 157 -13.78 -24.85 -9.00
CA ALA A 157 -13.96 -25.94 -8.02
C ALA A 157 -12.74 -26.06 -7.07
N ASP A 158 -11.54 -25.73 -7.54
CA ASP A 158 -10.30 -25.81 -6.75
C ASP A 158 -10.17 -24.67 -5.73
N ILE A 159 -10.99 -23.64 -5.84
CA ILE A 159 -11.07 -22.53 -4.88
C ILE A 159 -11.86 -22.93 -3.62
N LYS A 160 -12.77 -23.90 -3.73
CA LYS A 160 -13.64 -24.28 -2.60
C LYS A 160 -12.85 -24.89 -1.43
N GLY A 161 -13.01 -24.27 -0.25
CA GLY A 161 -12.34 -24.67 0.98
C GLY A 161 -10.85 -24.29 1.04
N LEU A 162 -10.30 -23.62 0.01
CA LEU A 162 -8.93 -23.17 -0.02
C LEU A 162 -8.68 -22.16 1.12
N LYS A 163 -7.77 -22.48 2.03
CA LYS A 163 -7.34 -21.55 3.09
C LYS A 163 -6.37 -20.54 2.48
N PHE A 164 -6.85 -19.34 2.28
CA PHE A 164 -6.13 -18.34 1.50
C PHE A 164 -5.81 -17.09 2.33
N ARG A 165 -4.52 -16.80 2.49
CA ARG A 165 -4.12 -15.49 3.00
C ARG A 165 -4.29 -14.45 1.91
N VAL A 166 -5.15 -13.48 2.17
CA VAL A 166 -5.41 -12.36 1.26
C VAL A 166 -5.67 -11.10 2.08
N GLY A 167 -5.11 -9.97 1.62
CA GLY A 167 -5.31 -8.68 2.26
C GLY A 167 -6.73 -8.13 2.02
N GLY A 168 -7.26 -7.51 3.06
CA GLY A 168 -8.41 -6.63 2.99
C GLY A 168 -9.63 -7.12 2.23
N PHE A 169 -10.04 -6.35 1.22
CA PHE A 169 -11.28 -6.55 0.48
C PHE A 169 -11.30 -7.83 -0.37
N GLY A 170 -10.12 -8.24 -0.90
CA GLY A 170 -9.99 -9.47 -1.68
C GLY A 170 -10.51 -10.69 -0.91
N GLY A 171 -10.33 -10.71 0.41
CA GLY A 171 -10.84 -11.76 1.30
C GLY A 171 -12.36 -11.90 1.22
N LYS A 172 -13.11 -10.81 1.21
CA LYS A 172 -14.58 -10.85 1.13
C LYS A 172 -15.08 -11.39 -0.19
N VAL A 173 -14.39 -11.09 -1.27
CA VAL A 173 -14.74 -11.58 -2.61
C VAL A 173 -14.42 -13.06 -2.76
N ILE A 174 -13.22 -13.50 -2.33
CA ILE A 174 -12.81 -14.90 -2.48
C ILE A 174 -13.61 -15.84 -1.56
N GLU A 175 -14.09 -15.35 -0.40
CA GLU A 175 -15.02 -16.06 0.47
C GLU A 175 -16.30 -16.43 -0.28
N ARG A 176 -16.86 -15.53 -1.08
CA ARG A 176 -18.08 -15.78 -1.86
C ARG A 176 -17.93 -16.82 -2.95
N ILE A 177 -16.73 -17.00 -3.45
CA ILE A 177 -16.44 -18.06 -4.42
C ILE A 177 -15.94 -19.35 -3.77
N GLY A 178 -15.98 -19.41 -2.44
CA GLY A 178 -15.83 -20.65 -1.65
C GLY A 178 -14.51 -20.84 -0.93
N ALA A 179 -13.56 -19.90 -0.99
CA ALA A 179 -12.33 -19.96 -0.20
C ALA A 179 -12.57 -19.60 1.27
N VAL A 180 -11.59 -19.88 2.11
CA VAL A 180 -11.53 -19.50 3.54
C VAL A 180 -10.43 -18.45 3.70
N PRO A 181 -10.77 -17.15 3.66
CA PRO A 181 -9.78 -16.09 3.74
C PRO A 181 -9.20 -15.96 5.15
N GLN A 182 -7.94 -15.57 5.23
CA GLN A 182 -7.25 -15.25 6.47
C GLN A 182 -6.43 -13.98 6.29
N ASN A 183 -6.55 -13.02 7.20
CA ASN A 183 -5.74 -11.81 7.20
C ASN A 183 -4.54 -12.02 8.14
N ILE A 184 -3.39 -12.38 7.57
CA ILE A 184 -2.14 -12.67 8.30
C ILE A 184 -1.10 -11.61 7.93
N PRO A 185 -0.37 -11.03 8.91
CA PRO A 185 0.72 -10.11 8.63
C PRO A 185 1.81 -10.72 7.75
N GLY A 186 2.48 -9.89 6.92
CA GLY A 186 3.45 -10.37 5.93
C GLY A 186 4.58 -11.23 6.49
N GLY A 187 5.09 -10.89 7.68
CA GLY A 187 6.17 -11.64 8.33
C GLY A 187 5.78 -13.06 8.80
N GLU A 188 4.50 -13.39 8.83
CA GLU A 188 3.99 -14.70 9.31
C GLU A 188 3.57 -15.64 8.15
N ILE A 189 3.47 -15.12 6.92
CA ILE A 189 2.92 -15.86 5.77
C ILE A 189 3.77 -17.07 5.41
N TYR A 190 5.11 -16.92 5.37
CA TYR A 190 6.00 -18.01 5.03
C TYR A 190 5.78 -19.24 5.92
N GLN A 191 5.76 -19.03 7.24
CA GLN A 191 5.54 -20.11 8.21
C GLN A 191 4.15 -20.74 8.08
N ALA A 192 3.13 -19.94 7.78
CA ALA A 192 1.78 -20.43 7.59
C ALA A 192 1.66 -21.33 6.35
N LEU A 193 2.32 -20.96 5.23
CA LEU A 193 2.42 -21.82 4.04
C LEU A 193 3.24 -23.07 4.31
N GLU A 194 4.40 -22.95 4.95
CA GLU A 194 5.30 -24.06 5.26
C GLU A 194 4.61 -25.12 6.13
N LYS A 195 3.92 -24.70 7.19
CA LYS A 195 3.17 -25.59 8.09
C LYS A 195 1.85 -26.12 7.48
N GLY A 196 1.40 -25.57 6.35
CA GLY A 196 0.13 -25.94 5.73
C GLY A 196 -1.10 -25.45 6.49
N THR A 197 -0.96 -24.44 7.35
CA THR A 197 -2.11 -23.79 7.98
C THR A 197 -2.90 -22.94 6.99
N ILE A 198 -2.24 -22.52 5.91
CA ILE A 198 -2.84 -21.94 4.70
C ILE A 198 -2.36 -22.72 3.47
N ASP A 199 -3.18 -22.72 2.41
CA ASP A 199 -2.92 -23.41 1.15
C ASP A 199 -2.38 -22.45 0.07
N ALA A 200 -2.67 -21.15 0.22
CA ALA A 200 -2.29 -20.12 -0.71
C ALA A 200 -2.11 -18.78 0.01
N ALA A 201 -1.33 -17.87 -0.61
CA ALA A 201 -1.15 -16.51 -0.13
C ALA A 201 -0.88 -15.56 -1.31
N GLU A 202 -1.53 -14.39 -1.28
CA GLU A 202 -1.09 -13.24 -2.06
C GLU A 202 -0.20 -12.35 -1.20
N TRP A 203 0.67 -11.57 -1.84
CA TRP A 203 1.44 -10.52 -1.18
C TRP A 203 1.53 -9.29 -2.09
N VAL A 204 2.57 -9.15 -2.89
CA VAL A 204 2.71 -8.04 -3.83
C VAL A 204 3.10 -8.54 -5.22
N GLY A 205 4.34 -8.98 -5.37
CA GLY A 205 4.90 -9.32 -6.65
C GLY A 205 6.31 -9.87 -6.52
N PRO A 206 6.96 -10.18 -7.65
CA PRO A 206 8.16 -10.99 -7.69
C PRO A 206 9.28 -10.52 -6.75
N TYR A 207 9.50 -9.22 -6.62
CA TYR A 207 10.63 -8.70 -5.86
C TYR A 207 10.48 -8.92 -4.35
N ASP A 208 9.35 -8.58 -3.78
CA ASP A 208 9.10 -8.80 -2.36
C ASP A 208 8.86 -10.28 -2.05
N ASP A 209 8.14 -10.99 -2.92
CA ASP A 209 7.78 -12.39 -2.76
C ASP A 209 9.04 -13.28 -2.75
N LEU A 210 10.02 -12.95 -3.59
CA LEU A 210 11.33 -13.62 -3.60
C LEU A 210 12.07 -13.43 -2.27
N LYS A 211 12.04 -12.21 -1.68
CA LYS A 211 12.65 -11.92 -0.39
C LYS A 211 11.97 -12.67 0.76
N LEU A 212 10.65 -12.80 0.68
CA LEU A 212 9.86 -13.54 1.66
C LEU A 212 9.95 -15.05 1.47
N GLY A 213 10.51 -15.53 0.34
CA GLY A 213 10.83 -16.92 0.11
C GLY A 213 9.64 -17.80 -0.24
N PHE A 214 8.52 -17.25 -0.68
CA PHE A 214 7.28 -18.00 -0.91
C PHE A 214 7.42 -19.12 -1.94
N ASN A 215 8.31 -18.94 -2.94
CA ASN A 215 8.65 -19.94 -3.93
C ASN A 215 9.21 -21.26 -3.36
N LYS A 216 9.73 -21.24 -2.13
CA LYS A 216 10.28 -22.44 -1.46
C LYS A 216 9.19 -23.35 -0.87
N VAL A 217 8.00 -22.79 -0.63
CA VAL A 217 6.90 -23.46 0.08
C VAL A 217 5.61 -23.58 -0.74
N ALA A 218 5.53 -22.85 -1.87
CA ALA A 218 4.41 -22.88 -2.82
C ALA A 218 4.93 -22.67 -4.25
N PRO A 219 4.88 -23.68 -5.16
CA PRO A 219 5.54 -23.60 -6.47
C PRO A 219 4.71 -22.94 -7.58
N HIS A 220 3.41 -22.73 -7.37
CA HIS A 220 2.51 -22.20 -8.38
C HIS A 220 2.25 -20.70 -8.12
N TYR A 221 2.56 -19.86 -9.12
CA TYR A 221 2.45 -18.42 -9.02
C TYR A 221 1.48 -17.89 -10.08
N TYR A 222 0.37 -17.30 -9.61
CA TYR A 222 -0.75 -16.93 -10.46
C TYR A 222 -0.74 -15.45 -10.82
N TYR A 223 -1.37 -15.09 -11.95
CA TYR A 223 -1.58 -13.73 -12.43
C TYR A 223 -2.91 -13.62 -13.21
N PRO A 224 -3.44 -12.38 -13.37
CA PRO A 224 -3.08 -11.14 -12.68
C PRO A 224 -3.61 -11.09 -11.23
N GLY A 225 -3.09 -10.16 -10.42
CA GLY A 225 -3.63 -9.85 -9.10
C GLY A 225 -4.91 -9.03 -9.19
N TRP A 226 -6.04 -9.67 -9.48
CA TRP A 226 -7.32 -9.03 -9.74
C TRP A 226 -7.92 -8.30 -8.52
N TRP A 227 -7.45 -8.63 -7.32
CA TRP A 227 -7.85 -7.94 -6.09
C TRP A 227 -7.23 -6.55 -5.94
N GLU A 228 -6.13 -6.28 -6.64
CA GLU A 228 -5.34 -5.07 -6.46
C GLU A 228 -4.68 -4.62 -7.76
N GLY A 229 -5.33 -3.70 -8.48
CA GLY A 229 -4.79 -3.14 -9.74
C GLY A 229 -3.58 -2.21 -9.54
N GLY A 230 -3.41 -1.70 -8.31
CA GLY A 230 -2.32 -0.81 -7.91
C GLY A 230 -2.61 -0.25 -6.52
N PRO A 231 -2.38 -1.05 -5.45
CA PRO A 231 -2.72 -0.62 -4.10
C PRO A 231 -1.85 0.54 -3.65
N GLN A 232 -2.54 1.58 -3.18
CA GLN A 232 -1.93 2.73 -2.53
C GLN A 232 -1.63 2.40 -1.07
N LEU A 233 -0.45 2.75 -0.61
CA LEU A 233 -0.06 2.72 0.80
C LEU A 233 -0.21 4.13 1.36
N SER A 234 -0.69 4.22 2.60
CA SER A 234 -0.98 5.51 3.21
C SER A 234 -0.09 5.78 4.41
N LEU A 235 0.36 7.02 4.48
CA LEU A 235 0.86 7.63 5.70
C LEU A 235 -0.35 8.12 6.50
N TYR A 236 -0.47 7.67 7.73
CA TYR A 236 -1.38 8.23 8.73
C TYR A 236 -0.63 9.16 9.66
N VAL A 237 -1.18 10.32 9.92
CA VAL A 237 -0.67 11.27 10.90
C VAL A 237 -1.77 11.56 11.89
N ASN A 238 -1.47 11.52 13.20
CA ASN A 238 -2.43 11.92 14.23
C ASN A 238 -2.86 13.37 13.98
N GLN A 239 -4.17 13.63 13.97
CA GLN A 239 -4.76 14.94 13.64
C GLN A 239 -4.19 16.06 14.51
N LYS A 240 -4.14 15.84 15.84
CA LYS A 240 -3.64 16.86 16.79
C LYS A 240 -2.15 17.13 16.58
N ALA A 241 -1.36 16.07 16.33
CA ALA A 241 0.05 16.23 16.02
C ALA A 241 0.24 17.03 14.72
N TYR A 242 -0.49 16.67 13.65
CA TYR A 242 -0.45 17.39 12.39
C TYR A 242 -0.85 18.87 12.52
N ASP A 243 -1.90 19.15 13.29
CA ASP A 243 -2.38 20.53 13.50
C ASP A 243 -1.34 21.40 14.22
N SER A 244 -0.49 20.81 15.05
CA SER A 244 0.60 21.50 15.76
C SER A 244 1.79 21.90 14.86
N LEU A 245 1.89 21.34 13.64
CA LEU A 245 2.93 21.69 12.70
C LEU A 245 2.73 23.09 12.10
N SER A 246 3.85 23.77 11.82
CA SER A 246 3.83 24.99 11.01
C SER A 246 3.32 24.68 9.59
N SER A 247 2.88 25.71 8.87
CA SER A 247 2.48 25.58 7.46
C SER A 247 3.62 25.04 6.59
N GLU A 248 4.87 25.45 6.88
CA GLU A 248 6.07 24.93 6.21
C GLU A 248 6.24 23.42 6.43
N TYR A 249 6.15 22.96 7.69
CA TYR A 249 6.31 21.52 7.98
C TYR A 249 5.16 20.68 7.44
N LYS A 250 3.94 21.21 7.40
CA LYS A 250 2.80 20.56 6.71
C LYS A 250 3.08 20.34 5.23
N ALA A 251 3.58 21.37 4.54
CA ALA A 251 3.95 21.27 3.12
C ALA A 251 5.11 20.29 2.89
N ILE A 252 6.11 20.27 3.79
CA ILE A 252 7.21 19.30 3.73
C ILE A 252 6.72 17.87 3.90
N VAL A 253 5.84 17.59 4.87
CA VAL A 253 5.25 16.27 5.07
C VAL A 253 4.52 15.79 3.81
N GLU A 254 3.71 16.67 3.20
CA GLU A 254 2.98 16.34 1.98
C GLU A 254 3.93 16.05 0.80
N ALA A 255 4.94 16.90 0.58
CA ALA A 255 5.92 16.74 -0.48
C ALA A 255 6.78 15.47 -0.28
N ALA A 256 7.19 15.17 0.96
CA ALA A 256 7.95 13.97 1.28
C ALA A 256 7.13 12.68 1.08
N ALA A 257 5.83 12.70 1.43
CA ALA A 257 4.93 11.58 1.20
C ALA A 257 4.74 11.33 -0.31
N ALA A 258 4.50 12.37 -1.10
CA ALA A 258 4.38 12.26 -2.56
C ALA A 258 5.67 11.75 -3.21
N TYR A 259 6.85 12.16 -2.72
CA TYR A 259 8.12 11.62 -3.18
C TYR A 259 8.25 10.13 -2.86
N ALA A 260 7.97 9.71 -1.62
CA ALA A 260 8.03 8.31 -1.22
C ALA A 260 7.03 7.44 -1.99
N HIS A 261 5.85 7.98 -2.32
CA HIS A 261 4.86 7.33 -3.19
C HIS A 261 5.43 6.99 -4.57
N THR A 262 6.06 7.95 -5.21
CA THR A 262 6.69 7.77 -6.54
C THR A 262 7.89 6.83 -6.46
N ASP A 263 8.74 6.97 -5.43
CA ASP A 263 9.93 6.12 -5.23
C ASP A 263 9.56 4.65 -5.07
N MET A 264 8.53 4.34 -4.27
CA MET A 264 8.08 2.96 -4.06
C MET A 264 7.62 2.33 -5.38
N GLN A 265 6.76 2.99 -6.14
CA GLN A 265 6.26 2.45 -7.40
C GLN A 265 7.39 2.26 -8.41
N ALA A 266 8.25 3.26 -8.60
CA ALA A 266 9.40 3.17 -9.49
C ALA A 266 10.34 2.00 -9.10
N LYS A 267 10.51 1.76 -7.81
CA LYS A 267 11.31 0.65 -7.30
C LYS A 267 10.71 -0.71 -7.66
N TYR A 268 9.39 -0.89 -7.50
CA TYR A 268 8.70 -2.12 -7.89
C TYR A 268 8.77 -2.35 -9.39
N ASP A 269 8.41 -1.35 -10.19
CA ASP A 269 8.38 -1.46 -11.65
C ASP A 269 9.76 -1.80 -12.23
N TYR A 270 10.83 -1.26 -11.64
CA TYR A 270 12.20 -1.55 -12.05
C TYR A 270 12.70 -2.92 -11.58
N LYS A 271 12.34 -3.35 -10.38
CA LYS A 271 12.91 -4.58 -9.77
C LYS A 271 12.11 -5.84 -10.05
N ASN A 272 10.79 -5.76 -10.22
CA ASN A 272 9.93 -6.92 -10.46
C ASN A 272 10.34 -7.75 -11.70
N PRO A 273 10.71 -7.16 -12.87
CA PRO A 273 11.09 -7.96 -14.03
C PRO A 273 12.30 -8.86 -13.78
N GLY A 274 13.33 -8.34 -13.10
CA GLY A 274 14.51 -9.12 -12.74
C GLY A 274 14.21 -10.23 -11.73
N ALA A 275 13.40 -9.91 -10.71
CA ALA A 275 12.99 -10.88 -9.71
C ALA A 275 12.10 -11.99 -10.30
N LEU A 276 11.20 -11.66 -11.25
CA LEU A 276 10.40 -12.66 -11.95
C LEU A 276 11.26 -13.65 -12.73
N LYS A 277 12.28 -13.16 -13.48
CA LYS A 277 13.24 -14.03 -14.18
C LYS A 277 13.96 -14.95 -13.21
N THR A 278 14.36 -14.45 -12.05
CA THR A 278 15.00 -15.26 -11.00
C THR A 278 14.06 -16.35 -10.48
N LEU A 279 12.81 -16.02 -10.16
CA LEU A 279 11.82 -17.00 -9.69
C LEU A 279 11.57 -18.10 -10.72
N VAL A 280 11.40 -17.74 -11.99
CA VAL A 280 11.23 -18.71 -13.09
C VAL A 280 12.46 -19.61 -13.24
N SER A 281 13.66 -19.05 -13.16
CA SER A 281 14.91 -19.85 -13.22
C SER A 281 15.05 -20.81 -12.03
N GLN A 282 14.40 -20.53 -10.91
CA GLN A 282 14.31 -21.40 -9.73
C GLN A 282 13.18 -22.43 -9.81
N GLY A 283 12.49 -22.54 -10.94
CA GLY A 283 11.47 -23.56 -11.19
C GLY A 283 10.04 -23.16 -10.80
N VAL A 284 9.78 -21.87 -10.50
CA VAL A 284 8.42 -21.38 -10.26
C VAL A 284 7.56 -21.52 -11.50
N LYS A 285 6.36 -22.05 -11.31
CA LYS A 285 5.37 -22.27 -12.37
C LYS A 285 4.39 -21.10 -12.44
N LEU A 286 4.47 -20.34 -13.53
CA LEU A 286 3.56 -19.21 -13.77
C LEU A 286 2.25 -19.70 -14.40
N HIS A 287 1.13 -19.25 -13.87
CA HIS A 287 -0.20 -19.59 -14.37
C HIS A 287 -1.11 -18.35 -14.50
N PRO A 288 -1.83 -18.19 -15.60
CA PRO A 288 -2.97 -17.30 -15.62
C PRO A 288 -4.10 -17.90 -14.76
N PHE A 289 -4.88 -17.05 -14.09
CA PHE A 289 -6.11 -17.56 -13.46
C PHE A 289 -7.07 -18.13 -14.49
N PRO A 290 -7.74 -19.26 -14.17
CA PRO A 290 -8.82 -19.79 -15.01
C PRO A 290 -9.93 -18.74 -15.25
N LYS A 291 -10.48 -18.73 -16.47
CA LYS A 291 -11.52 -17.76 -16.85
C LYS A 291 -12.77 -17.81 -15.97
N ASP A 292 -13.17 -18.99 -15.54
CA ASP A 292 -14.32 -19.20 -14.65
C ASP A 292 -14.05 -18.59 -13.25
N VAL A 293 -12.83 -18.70 -12.73
CA VAL A 293 -12.42 -18.05 -11.47
C VAL A 293 -12.50 -16.53 -11.61
N MET A 294 -11.93 -15.97 -12.70
CA MET A 294 -11.96 -14.53 -12.96
C MET A 294 -13.39 -13.99 -13.10
N ALA A 295 -14.26 -14.72 -13.83
CA ALA A 295 -15.66 -14.34 -14.02
C ALA A 295 -16.44 -14.40 -12.70
N ALA A 296 -16.25 -15.45 -11.90
CA ALA A 296 -16.91 -15.60 -10.60
C ALA A 296 -16.44 -14.52 -9.61
N ALA A 297 -15.15 -14.23 -9.56
CA ALA A 297 -14.57 -13.19 -8.72
C ALA A 297 -15.10 -11.79 -9.09
N PHE A 298 -15.15 -11.46 -10.40
CA PHE A 298 -15.70 -10.20 -10.87
C PHE A 298 -17.18 -10.03 -10.49
N LYS A 299 -18.01 -11.06 -10.74
CA LYS A 299 -19.42 -11.06 -10.36
C LYS A 299 -19.58 -10.82 -8.86
N SER A 300 -18.85 -11.59 -8.04
CA SER A 300 -18.89 -11.49 -6.57
C SER A 300 -18.44 -10.12 -6.08
N ALA A 301 -17.41 -9.51 -6.69
CA ALA A 301 -16.99 -8.15 -6.36
C ALA A 301 -18.10 -7.12 -6.58
N MET A 302 -18.79 -7.20 -7.73
CA MET A 302 -19.91 -6.27 -8.04
C MET A 302 -21.07 -6.45 -7.07
N GLU A 303 -21.40 -7.67 -6.66
CA GLU A 303 -22.41 -7.96 -5.64
C GLU A 303 -22.04 -7.36 -4.27
N VAL A 304 -20.79 -7.54 -3.83
CA VAL A 304 -20.29 -6.94 -2.57
C VAL A 304 -20.35 -5.41 -2.63
N TYR A 305 -20.00 -4.80 -3.74
CA TYR A 305 -20.12 -3.33 -3.89
C TYR A 305 -21.57 -2.85 -3.79
N ALA A 306 -22.51 -3.57 -4.39
CA ALA A 306 -23.94 -3.24 -4.30
C ALA A 306 -24.44 -3.33 -2.85
N GLU A 307 -24.05 -4.36 -2.10
CA GLU A 307 -24.42 -4.53 -0.71
C GLU A 307 -23.82 -3.42 0.19
N LEU A 308 -22.56 -3.07 -0.02
CA LEU A 308 -21.92 -1.99 0.72
C LEU A 308 -22.53 -0.63 0.40
N ASN A 309 -22.90 -0.39 -0.86
CA ASN A 309 -23.63 0.83 -1.25
C ASN A 309 -25.00 0.94 -0.58
N ALA A 310 -25.65 -0.19 -0.31
CA ALA A 310 -26.95 -0.21 0.37
C ALA A 310 -26.84 -0.06 1.89
N SER A 311 -25.72 -0.52 2.50
CA SER A 311 -25.61 -0.67 3.96
C SER A 311 -24.63 0.29 4.63
N ASN A 312 -23.66 0.87 3.91
CA ASN A 312 -22.63 1.75 4.47
C ASN A 312 -22.63 3.12 3.78
N PRO A 313 -23.18 4.17 4.40
CA PRO A 313 -23.23 5.52 3.82
C PRO A 313 -21.86 6.14 3.59
N ALA A 314 -20.84 5.81 4.42
CA ALA A 314 -19.49 6.32 4.25
C ALA A 314 -18.81 5.70 3.02
N TRP A 315 -18.95 4.39 2.86
CA TRP A 315 -18.55 3.67 1.66
C TRP A 315 -19.21 4.27 0.43
N LYS A 316 -20.55 4.34 0.42
CA LYS A 316 -21.32 4.81 -0.72
C LYS A 316 -20.86 6.19 -1.20
N LYS A 317 -20.68 7.13 -0.27
CA LYS A 317 -20.25 8.49 -0.57
C LYS A 317 -18.95 8.52 -1.39
N ILE A 318 -17.95 7.73 -0.98
CA ILE A 318 -16.64 7.69 -1.64
C ILE A 318 -16.70 6.82 -2.90
N TYR A 319 -17.36 5.67 -2.84
CA TYR A 319 -17.46 4.73 -3.95
C TYR A 319 -18.22 5.30 -5.17
N ASP A 320 -19.24 6.10 -4.96
CA ASP A 320 -19.97 6.74 -6.06
C ASP A 320 -19.06 7.64 -6.91
N ASP A 321 -18.21 8.44 -6.25
CA ASP A 321 -17.19 9.27 -6.92
C ASP A 321 -16.11 8.41 -7.58
N TYR A 322 -15.53 7.47 -6.83
CA TYR A 322 -14.53 6.51 -7.30
C TYR A 322 -15.00 5.74 -8.54
N SER A 323 -16.22 5.20 -8.50
CA SER A 323 -16.76 4.37 -9.59
C SER A 323 -17.08 5.18 -10.84
N THR A 324 -17.49 6.44 -10.68
CA THR A 324 -17.70 7.37 -11.77
C THR A 324 -16.37 7.66 -12.47
N TYR A 325 -15.36 8.05 -11.72
CA TYR A 325 -14.03 8.27 -12.27
C TYR A 325 -13.45 7.00 -12.92
N ARG A 326 -13.62 5.82 -12.29
CA ARG A 326 -13.14 4.54 -12.86
C ARG A 326 -13.69 4.26 -14.26
N ARG A 327 -14.99 4.55 -14.51
CA ARG A 327 -15.59 4.38 -15.85
C ARG A 327 -14.89 5.25 -16.89
N ASP A 328 -14.69 6.52 -16.57
CA ASP A 328 -14.09 7.49 -17.49
C ASP A 328 -12.61 7.20 -17.72
N ALA A 329 -11.89 6.89 -16.64
CA ALA A 329 -10.49 6.51 -16.71
C ALA A 329 -10.28 5.24 -17.55
N ASN A 330 -11.08 4.19 -17.34
CA ASN A 330 -11.00 2.96 -18.13
C ASN A 330 -11.24 3.21 -19.61
N LEU A 331 -12.17 4.11 -19.97
CA LEU A 331 -12.38 4.49 -21.36
C LEU A 331 -11.14 5.14 -21.96
N TRP A 332 -10.53 6.11 -21.25
CA TRP A 332 -9.31 6.78 -21.68
C TRP A 332 -8.13 5.81 -21.83
N PHE A 333 -7.85 5.03 -20.80
CA PHE A 333 -6.70 4.12 -20.77
C PHE A 333 -6.83 2.97 -21.77
N ARG A 334 -8.07 2.56 -22.13
CA ARG A 334 -8.30 1.57 -23.17
C ARG A 334 -7.81 2.05 -24.54
N PHE A 335 -8.01 3.32 -24.87
CA PHE A 335 -7.57 3.86 -26.17
C PHE A 335 -6.09 4.21 -26.19
N THR A 336 -5.55 4.65 -25.08
CA THR A 336 -4.15 5.12 -25.01
C THR A 336 -3.21 4.01 -24.58
N GLU A 337 -3.24 3.60 -23.32
CA GLU A 337 -2.27 2.67 -22.73
C GLU A 337 -2.46 1.24 -23.29
N ALA A 338 -3.67 0.68 -23.17
CA ALA A 338 -3.90 -0.71 -23.60
C ALA A 338 -3.65 -0.87 -25.10
N GLY A 339 -4.13 0.07 -25.92
CA GLY A 339 -3.89 0.02 -27.37
C GLY A 339 -2.40 0.12 -27.75
N PHE A 340 -1.62 0.94 -27.04
CA PHE A 340 -0.19 1.03 -27.21
C PHE A 340 0.53 -0.23 -26.72
N ASP A 341 0.21 -0.71 -25.53
CA ASP A 341 0.83 -1.89 -24.93
C ASP A 341 0.56 -3.16 -25.76
N ASP A 342 -0.70 -3.37 -26.20
CA ASP A 342 -1.08 -4.48 -27.07
C ASP A 342 -0.26 -4.46 -28.38
N PHE A 343 -0.13 -3.27 -28.99
CA PHE A 343 0.69 -3.13 -30.19
C PHE A 343 2.16 -3.47 -29.92
N MET A 344 2.76 -2.93 -28.84
CA MET A 344 4.17 -3.15 -28.50
C MET A 344 4.47 -4.61 -28.15
N GLN A 345 3.58 -5.28 -27.41
CA GLN A 345 3.73 -6.70 -27.06
C GLN A 345 3.68 -7.62 -28.28
N ALA A 346 2.97 -7.24 -29.31
CA ALA A 346 2.92 -7.99 -30.57
C ALA A 346 4.21 -7.81 -31.42
N GLN A 347 5.06 -6.81 -31.11
CA GLN A 347 6.30 -6.57 -31.83
C GLN A 347 7.41 -7.50 -31.34
N LYS A 348 8.23 -8.00 -32.27
CA LYS A 348 9.50 -8.67 -31.94
C LYS A 348 10.54 -7.58 -31.67
N LEU A 349 10.64 -7.15 -30.42
CA LEU A 349 11.76 -6.34 -29.98
C LEU A 349 12.98 -7.27 -29.88
N GLY A 350 14.01 -7.05 -30.71
CA GLY A 350 15.20 -7.89 -30.86
C GLY A 350 16.03 -8.04 -29.59
#